data_7b5205794e5c9d25b16556171cd085dd
#
_entry.id   7b5205794e5c9d25b16556171cd085dd
#
_cell.length_a   1.000
_cell.length_b   1.000
_cell.length_c   1.000
_cell.angle_alpha   90.00
_cell.angle_beta   90.00
_cell.angle_gamma   90.00
#
_symmetry.space_group_name_H-M   'P 1'
#
loop_
_entity.id
_entity.type
_entity.pdbx_description
1 polymer ?
#
loop_
_entity_poly.entity_id
_entity_poly.type
_entity_poly.pdbx_seq_one_letter_code
_entity_poly.pdbx_strand_id
1 'polypeptide(L)'
;MIPINSYRQFVTELVNYACQAAGTKDIPTIRLAVTESQLINLLKDQAGIVVAGNIPGADITNGSGFFQSEGECLLMVLEKMPEDYQGTEKEFDRYALLQQLMVEIVKVLTNYDGFDQFCDRGDVDYSRPLTIEWEYNTYGGFNGLSVTFRLKDKEV
;
A
#
# COMPACT_ATOMS: atom_id res chain seq x y z
N MET A 1 -7.19 14.74 -9.99
CA MET A 1 -7.36 13.38 -9.40
C MET A 1 -6.62 12.37 -10.25
N ILE A 2 -5.78 11.57 -9.62
CA ILE A 2 -4.98 10.56 -10.34
C ILE A 2 -5.91 9.52 -10.96
N PRO A 3 -5.80 9.22 -12.26
CA PRO A 3 -6.63 8.22 -12.89
C PRO A 3 -6.41 6.83 -12.27
N ILE A 4 -7.49 6.08 -12.15
CA ILE A 4 -7.48 4.75 -11.52
C ILE A 4 -6.48 3.80 -12.19
N ASN A 5 -6.36 3.85 -13.51
CA ASN A 5 -5.41 2.98 -14.22
C ASN A 5 -3.96 3.35 -13.92
N SER A 6 -3.65 4.63 -13.80
CA SER A 6 -2.32 5.10 -13.39
C SER A 6 -1.99 4.67 -11.98
N TYR A 7 -2.95 4.75 -11.06
CA TYR A 7 -2.77 4.31 -9.68
C TYR A 7 -2.58 2.80 -9.58
N ARG A 8 -3.38 2.03 -10.29
CA ARG A 8 -3.23 0.55 -10.33
C ARG A 8 -1.86 0.14 -10.87
N GLN A 9 -1.42 0.77 -11.95
CA GLN A 9 -0.11 0.53 -12.52
C GLN A 9 1.00 0.87 -11.53
N PHE A 10 0.91 2.01 -10.89
CA PHE A 10 1.84 2.43 -9.85
C PHE A 10 1.96 1.39 -8.73
N VAL A 11 0.84 0.95 -8.17
CA VAL A 11 0.83 -0.05 -7.09
C VAL A 11 1.43 -1.37 -7.57
N THR A 12 1.08 -1.81 -8.77
CA THR A 12 1.61 -3.06 -9.33
C THR A 12 3.13 -3.02 -9.49
N GLU A 13 3.66 -1.95 -10.05
CA GLU A 13 5.10 -1.77 -10.25
C GLU A 13 5.83 -1.64 -8.90
N LEU A 14 5.26 -0.90 -7.97
CA LEU A 14 5.79 -0.76 -6.61
C LEU A 14 5.92 -2.09 -5.89
N VAL A 15 4.88 -2.91 -5.94
CA VAL A 15 4.86 -4.24 -5.31
C VAL A 15 5.87 -5.18 -5.96
N ASN A 16 5.95 -5.19 -7.28
CA ASN A 16 6.92 -6.01 -8.01
C ASN A 16 8.36 -5.63 -7.65
N TYR A 17 8.64 -4.34 -7.58
CA TYR A 17 9.95 -3.85 -7.15
C TYR A 17 10.28 -4.26 -5.71
N ALA A 18 9.34 -4.08 -4.80
CA ALA A 18 9.54 -4.42 -3.38
C ALA A 18 9.80 -5.91 -3.19
N CYS A 19 9.10 -6.77 -3.92
CA CYS A 19 9.33 -8.22 -3.88
C CYS A 19 10.72 -8.60 -4.39
N GLN A 20 11.18 -8.00 -5.47
CA GLN A 20 12.52 -8.24 -5.98
C GLN A 20 13.60 -7.75 -5.00
N ALA A 21 13.43 -6.57 -4.44
CA ALA A 21 14.36 -5.98 -3.48
C ALA A 21 14.44 -6.79 -2.17
N ALA A 22 13.31 -7.31 -1.71
CA ALA A 22 13.23 -8.16 -0.52
C ALA A 22 13.67 -9.60 -0.77
N GLY A 23 13.84 -10.01 -2.02
CA GLY A 23 14.15 -11.40 -2.38
C GLY A 23 13.03 -12.38 -2.09
N THR A 24 11.79 -11.91 -2.07
CA THR A 24 10.61 -12.73 -1.79
C THR A 24 10.26 -13.56 -3.01
N LYS A 25 10.08 -14.87 -2.81
CA LYS A 25 9.66 -15.80 -3.85
C LYS A 25 8.15 -15.79 -4.07
N ASP A 26 7.39 -15.47 -3.02
CA ASP A 26 5.94 -15.39 -3.08
C ASP A 26 5.51 -14.08 -3.71
N ILE A 27 4.73 -14.14 -4.78
CA ILE A 27 4.18 -12.96 -5.43
C ILE A 27 2.87 -12.60 -4.73
N PRO A 28 2.77 -11.42 -4.12
CA PRO A 28 1.54 -10.98 -3.48
C PRO A 28 0.40 -10.81 -4.47
N THR A 29 -0.81 -11.12 -4.02
CA THR A 29 -2.02 -10.72 -4.73
C THR A 29 -2.33 -9.27 -4.40
N ILE A 30 -2.65 -8.46 -5.41
CA ILE A 30 -2.98 -7.04 -5.23
C ILE A 30 -4.50 -6.89 -5.26
N ARG A 31 -5.06 -6.25 -4.22
CA ARG A 31 -6.49 -5.96 -4.11
C ARG A 31 -6.70 -4.51 -3.72
N LEU A 32 -7.26 -3.74 -4.63
CA LEU A 32 -7.61 -2.33 -4.41
C LEU A 32 -9.13 -2.17 -4.43
N ALA A 33 -9.65 -1.36 -3.53
CA ALA A 33 -11.09 -1.19 -3.36
C ALA A 33 -11.46 0.28 -3.12
N VAL A 34 -12.67 0.63 -3.50
CA VAL A 34 -13.23 1.96 -3.26
C VAL A 34 -13.73 2.11 -1.82
N THR A 35 -14.27 1.02 -1.25
CA THR A 35 -14.80 1.00 0.11
C THR A 35 -14.21 -0.14 0.93
N GLU A 36 -14.27 0.00 2.24
CA GLU A 36 -13.85 -1.06 3.16
C GLU A 36 -14.68 -2.34 2.98
N SER A 37 -15.98 -2.21 2.79
CA SER A 37 -16.87 -3.36 2.55
C SER A 37 -16.48 -4.14 1.29
N GLN A 38 -16.13 -3.44 0.23
CA GLN A 38 -15.65 -4.06 -1.00
C GLN A 38 -14.33 -4.79 -0.76
N LEU A 39 -13.41 -4.19 0.00
CA LEU A 39 -12.13 -4.80 0.33
C LEU A 39 -12.30 -6.08 1.13
N ILE A 40 -13.17 -6.09 2.14
CA ILE A 40 -13.49 -7.28 2.94
C ILE A 40 -13.95 -8.42 2.03
N ASN A 41 -14.85 -8.14 1.08
CA ASN A 41 -15.33 -9.13 0.13
C ASN A 41 -14.23 -9.66 -0.79
N LEU A 42 -13.33 -8.79 -1.25
CA LEU A 42 -12.20 -9.19 -2.10
C LEU A 42 -11.19 -10.06 -1.36
N LEU A 43 -11.04 -9.88 -0.05
CA LEU A 43 -10.08 -10.61 0.77
C LEU A 43 -10.62 -11.90 1.37
N LYS A 44 -11.92 -12.13 1.31
CA LYS A 44 -12.62 -13.20 2.01
C LYS A 44 -12.02 -14.60 1.76
N ASP A 45 -11.65 -14.90 0.53
CA ASP A 45 -11.15 -16.21 0.14
C ASP A 45 -9.67 -16.17 -0.29
N GLN A 46 -8.96 -15.11 0.06
CA GLN A 46 -7.55 -14.97 -0.29
C GLN A 46 -6.64 -15.73 0.66
N ALA A 47 -5.63 -16.39 0.11
CA ALA A 47 -4.55 -17.04 0.83
C ALA A 47 -3.22 -16.44 0.40
N GLY A 48 -2.19 -16.59 1.25
CA GLY A 48 -0.87 -16.04 0.99
C GLY A 48 -0.80 -14.52 1.28
N ILE A 49 0.28 -13.91 0.80
CA ILE A 49 0.51 -12.49 1.02
C ILE A 49 -0.38 -11.68 0.07
N VAL A 50 -1.04 -10.68 0.62
CA VAL A 50 -1.89 -9.74 -0.12
C VAL A 50 -1.39 -8.32 0.11
N VAL A 51 -1.26 -7.56 -0.97
CA VAL A 51 -1.14 -6.10 -0.88
C VAL A 51 -2.52 -5.53 -1.17
N ALA A 52 -3.12 -4.98 -0.14
CA ALA A 52 -4.45 -4.41 -0.18
C ALA A 52 -4.40 -2.90 0.00
N GLY A 53 -5.37 -2.20 -0.53
CA GLY A 53 -5.41 -0.76 -0.37
C GLY A 53 -6.69 -0.14 -0.90
N ASN A 54 -6.81 1.17 -0.68
CA ASN A 54 -7.90 1.95 -1.23
C ASN A 54 -7.57 2.44 -2.65
N ILE A 55 -8.59 2.75 -3.40
CA ILE A 55 -8.50 3.59 -4.59
C ILE A 55 -8.77 5.01 -4.11
N PRO A 56 -7.76 5.92 -4.14
CA PRO A 56 -7.90 7.21 -3.51
C PRO A 56 -8.92 8.10 -4.23
N GLY A 57 -9.72 8.82 -3.45
CA GLY A 57 -10.47 9.96 -3.92
C GLY A 57 -9.56 11.19 -4.09
N ALA A 58 -10.13 12.38 -4.04
CA ALA A 58 -9.34 13.59 -4.11
C ALA A 58 -9.98 14.73 -3.34
N ASP A 59 -9.14 15.46 -2.62
CA ASP A 59 -9.43 16.78 -2.10
C ASP A 59 -8.90 17.81 -3.11
N ILE A 60 -9.74 18.71 -3.56
CA ILE A 60 -9.35 19.74 -4.51
C ILE A 60 -9.31 21.08 -3.79
N THR A 61 -8.15 21.69 -3.77
CA THR A 61 -7.92 22.96 -3.10
C THR A 61 -7.43 24.02 -4.08
N ASN A 62 -7.82 25.27 -3.85
CA ASN A 62 -7.33 26.42 -4.61
C ASN A 62 -6.20 27.08 -3.82
N GLY A 63 -4.97 26.87 -4.28
CA GLY A 63 -3.78 27.52 -3.72
C GLY A 63 -3.21 28.52 -4.71
N SER A 64 -3.29 29.82 -4.39
CA SER A 64 -2.62 30.90 -5.16
C SER A 64 -2.97 30.93 -6.65
N GLY A 65 -4.22 30.69 -7.02
CA GLY A 65 -4.70 30.72 -8.39
C GLY A 65 -4.59 29.41 -9.17
N PHE A 66 -4.11 28.36 -8.52
CA PHE A 66 -4.07 27.02 -9.11
C PHE A 66 -4.87 26.04 -8.26
N PHE A 67 -5.63 25.19 -8.90
CA PHE A 67 -6.26 24.09 -8.22
C PHE A 67 -5.25 22.96 -8.04
N GLN A 68 -5.21 22.40 -6.85
CA GLN A 68 -4.41 21.21 -6.52
C GLN A 68 -5.33 20.07 -6.14
N SER A 69 -5.00 18.89 -6.59
CA SER A 69 -5.71 17.66 -6.25
C SER A 69 -4.79 16.74 -5.45
N GLU A 70 -5.28 16.27 -4.31
CA GLU A 70 -4.51 15.39 -3.42
C GLU A 70 -5.42 14.30 -2.87
N GLY A 71 -4.95 13.05 -2.89
CA GLY A 71 -5.68 11.90 -2.39
C GLY A 71 -4.94 11.17 -1.28
N GLU A 72 -5.68 10.70 -0.29
CA GLU A 72 -5.13 9.85 0.76
C GLU A 72 -5.07 8.41 0.28
N CYS A 73 -3.89 7.80 0.42
CA CYS A 73 -3.60 6.44 0.03
C CYS A 73 -3.30 5.59 1.25
N LEU A 74 -3.89 4.40 1.29
CA LEU A 74 -3.61 3.36 2.26
C LEU A 74 -3.16 2.11 1.51
N LEU A 75 -1.97 1.62 1.83
CA LEU A 75 -1.49 0.33 1.35
C LEU A 75 -1.16 -0.56 2.54
N MET A 76 -1.55 -1.82 2.45
CA MET A 76 -1.34 -2.81 3.50
C MET A 76 -0.67 -4.04 2.91
N VAL A 77 0.32 -4.56 3.64
CA VAL A 77 0.95 -5.85 3.35
C VAL A 77 0.44 -6.82 4.39
N LEU A 78 -0.39 -7.75 3.97
CA LEU A 78 -1.17 -8.60 4.87
C LEU A 78 -1.02 -10.08 4.51
N GLU A 79 -1.16 -10.93 5.53
CA GLU A 79 -1.26 -12.38 5.37
C GLU A 79 -2.23 -12.94 6.40
N LYS A 80 -3.02 -13.91 5.97
CA LYS A 80 -3.92 -14.64 6.88
C LYS A 80 -3.08 -15.69 7.62
N MET A 81 -2.91 -15.51 8.93
CA MET A 81 -2.07 -16.39 9.73
C MET A 81 -2.83 -17.67 10.10
N PRO A 82 -2.23 -18.85 9.91
CA PRO A 82 -2.77 -20.09 10.47
C PRO A 82 -2.89 -20.02 11.99
N GLU A 83 -3.94 -20.62 12.55
CA GLU A 83 -4.19 -20.61 13.99
C GLU A 83 -3.05 -21.22 14.80
N ASP A 84 -2.40 -22.25 14.27
CA ASP A 84 -1.28 -22.93 14.93
C ASP A 84 0.02 -22.12 14.95
N TYR A 85 0.07 -20.99 14.21
CA TYR A 85 1.21 -20.07 14.23
C TYR A 85 1.13 -19.07 15.38
N GLN A 86 -0.04 -18.86 15.99
CA GLN A 86 -0.24 -17.82 17.01
C GLN A 86 0.70 -18.05 18.21
N GLY A 87 1.46 -17.00 18.55
CA GLY A 87 2.40 -17.01 19.65
C GLY A 87 3.67 -17.84 19.42
N THR A 88 3.88 -18.36 18.23
CA THR A 88 5.05 -19.16 17.87
C THR A 88 6.10 -18.34 17.12
N GLU A 89 7.30 -18.89 16.98
CA GLU A 89 8.36 -18.29 16.17
C GLU A 89 7.97 -18.17 14.69
N LYS A 90 7.13 -19.06 14.20
CA LYS A 90 6.63 -19.03 12.81
C LYS A 90 5.81 -17.77 12.54
N GLU A 91 5.01 -17.33 13.50
CA GLU A 91 4.27 -16.06 13.40
C GLU A 91 5.23 -14.88 13.28
N PHE A 92 6.27 -14.82 14.14
CA PHE A 92 7.26 -13.76 14.09
C PHE A 92 8.07 -13.77 12.79
N ASP A 93 8.41 -14.95 12.27
CA ASP A 93 9.10 -15.08 10.98
C ASP A 93 8.26 -14.51 9.83
N ARG A 94 6.95 -14.74 9.87
CA ARG A 94 6.03 -14.14 8.87
C ARG A 94 5.94 -12.64 9.04
N TYR A 95 5.85 -12.14 10.26
CA TYR A 95 5.85 -10.69 10.51
C TYR A 95 7.13 -10.03 10.00
N ALA A 96 8.28 -10.66 10.21
CA ALA A 96 9.54 -10.15 9.71
C ALA A 96 9.56 -10.06 8.19
N LEU A 97 9.00 -11.04 7.48
CA LEU A 97 8.88 -11.01 6.02
C LEU A 97 7.95 -9.90 5.55
N LEU A 98 6.78 -9.75 6.17
CA LEU A 98 5.83 -8.68 5.82
C LEU A 98 6.44 -7.30 6.10
N GLN A 99 7.17 -7.16 7.20
CA GLN A 99 7.88 -5.92 7.53
C GLN A 99 8.96 -5.60 6.48
N GLN A 100 9.70 -6.58 6.03
CA GLN A 100 10.72 -6.39 4.99
C GLN A 100 10.10 -5.89 3.69
N LEU A 101 8.96 -6.44 3.27
CA LEU A 101 8.22 -5.95 2.12
C LEU A 101 7.76 -4.50 2.32
N MET A 102 7.22 -4.19 3.49
CA MET A 102 6.77 -2.82 3.80
C MET A 102 7.95 -1.84 3.80
N VAL A 103 9.10 -2.23 4.33
CA VAL A 103 10.32 -1.40 4.31
C VAL A 103 10.72 -1.06 2.87
N GLU A 104 10.69 -2.01 1.96
CA GLU A 104 11.03 -1.75 0.56
C GLU A 104 10.01 -0.85 -0.12
N ILE A 105 8.72 -0.99 0.18
CA ILE A 105 7.68 -0.08 -0.28
C ILE A 105 7.95 1.35 0.21
N VAL A 106 8.22 1.50 1.50
CA VAL A 106 8.47 2.83 2.11
C VAL A 106 9.74 3.47 1.55
N LYS A 107 10.78 2.71 1.26
CA LYS A 107 11.99 3.24 0.60
C LYS A 107 11.66 3.90 -0.74
N VAL A 108 10.77 3.31 -1.55
CA VAL A 108 10.33 3.92 -2.81
C VAL A 108 9.51 5.18 -2.54
N LEU A 109 8.55 5.11 -1.61
CA LEU A 109 7.69 6.25 -1.27
C LEU A 109 8.47 7.44 -0.71
N THR A 110 9.63 7.21 -0.09
CA THR A 110 10.47 8.25 0.49
C THR A 110 11.65 8.68 -0.39
N ASN A 111 11.79 8.11 -1.57
CA ASN A 111 12.87 8.43 -2.51
C ASN A 111 12.38 9.44 -3.55
N TYR A 112 12.72 10.72 -3.36
CA TYR A 112 12.34 11.80 -4.26
C TYR A 112 12.76 11.55 -5.70
N ASP A 113 13.98 11.05 -5.92
CA ASP A 113 14.54 10.87 -7.27
C ASP A 113 14.02 9.61 -7.95
N GLY A 114 13.60 8.61 -7.17
CA GLY A 114 13.16 7.32 -7.69
C GLY A 114 11.64 7.20 -7.86
N PHE A 115 10.86 8.04 -7.18
CA PHE A 115 9.40 7.90 -7.17
C PHE A 115 8.78 8.10 -8.56
N ASP A 116 9.27 9.02 -9.35
CA ASP A 116 8.78 9.29 -10.71
C ASP A 116 8.87 8.09 -11.65
N GLN A 117 9.76 7.13 -11.36
CA GLN A 117 9.85 5.88 -12.11
C GLN A 117 8.61 5.01 -11.95
N PHE A 118 7.91 5.14 -10.83
CA PHE A 118 6.73 4.34 -10.49
C PHE A 118 5.43 5.09 -10.75
N CYS A 119 5.46 6.41 -10.59
CA CYS A 119 4.27 7.24 -10.76
C CYS A 119 4.64 8.57 -11.42
N ASP A 120 4.50 8.63 -12.73
CA ASP A 120 4.81 9.84 -13.51
C ASP A 120 3.78 10.95 -13.31
N ARG A 121 2.59 10.62 -12.82
CA ARG A 121 1.49 11.56 -12.66
C ARG A 121 1.35 12.12 -11.25
N GLY A 122 1.83 11.44 -10.24
CA GLY A 122 1.67 11.84 -8.86
C GLY A 122 2.98 12.07 -8.13
N ASP A 123 2.94 12.89 -7.11
CA ASP A 123 4.02 13.09 -6.14
C ASP A 123 3.52 12.77 -4.74
N VAL A 124 4.39 12.18 -3.92
CA VAL A 124 4.09 12.00 -2.50
C VAL A 124 4.16 13.35 -1.80
N ASP A 125 3.16 13.65 -0.98
CA ASP A 125 3.18 14.84 -0.14
C ASP A 125 4.01 14.60 1.11
N TYR A 126 5.24 15.08 1.10
CA TYR A 126 6.19 14.96 2.21
C TYR A 126 6.01 16.00 3.31
N SER A 127 5.06 16.93 3.17
CA SER A 127 4.69 17.85 4.25
C SER A 127 3.98 17.15 5.40
N ARG A 128 3.49 15.94 5.16
CA ARG A 128 2.84 15.08 6.15
C ARG A 128 3.66 13.82 6.36
N PRO A 129 3.70 13.28 7.59
CA PRO A 129 4.41 12.04 7.85
C PRO A 129 3.75 10.87 7.12
N LEU A 130 4.57 9.91 6.67
CA LEU A 130 4.09 8.59 6.32
C LEU A 130 3.91 7.82 7.62
N THR A 131 2.71 7.32 7.85
CA THR A 131 2.39 6.58 9.07
C THR A 131 2.36 5.09 8.78
N ILE A 132 3.17 4.32 9.52
CA ILE A 132 3.23 2.86 9.41
C ILE A 132 2.69 2.28 10.71
N GLU A 133 1.72 1.36 10.59
CA GLU A 133 1.08 0.73 11.73
C GLU A 133 1.02 -0.79 11.53
N TRP A 134 1.08 -1.52 12.62
CA TRP A 134 0.80 -2.95 12.63
C TRP A 134 -0.72 -3.17 12.59
N GLU A 135 -1.12 -4.13 11.76
CA GLU A 135 -2.50 -4.56 11.65
C GLU A 135 -2.64 -5.97 12.23
N TYR A 136 -3.65 -6.16 13.05
CA TYR A 136 -3.91 -7.45 13.70
C TYR A 136 -5.37 -7.85 13.54
N ASN A 137 -5.60 -9.06 13.05
CA ASN A 137 -6.94 -9.64 12.88
C ASN A 137 -7.92 -8.73 12.12
N THR A 138 -7.41 -8.05 11.09
CA THR A 138 -8.22 -7.19 10.22
C THR A 138 -8.82 -7.98 9.07
N TYR A 139 -9.93 -7.51 8.53
CA TYR A 139 -10.59 -8.08 7.34
C TYR A 139 -10.79 -9.61 7.37
N GLY A 140 -11.10 -10.16 8.56
CA GLY A 140 -11.37 -11.59 8.69
C GLY A 140 -10.14 -12.45 8.97
N GLY A 141 -9.16 -11.93 9.68
CA GLY A 141 -8.01 -12.69 10.17
C GLY A 141 -6.67 -12.39 9.49
N PHE A 142 -6.57 -11.26 8.81
CA PHE A 142 -5.32 -10.81 8.21
C PHE A 142 -4.48 -10.02 9.21
N ASN A 143 -3.18 -10.29 9.23
CA ASN A 143 -2.19 -9.57 10.03
C ASN A 143 -1.09 -9.01 9.13
N GLY A 144 -0.50 -7.92 9.52
CA GLY A 144 0.60 -7.31 8.77
C GLY A 144 0.81 -5.86 9.13
N LEU A 145 1.12 -5.05 8.12
CA LEU A 145 1.39 -3.62 8.29
C LEU A 145 0.63 -2.80 7.27
N SER A 146 0.33 -1.57 7.65
CA SER A 146 -0.21 -0.55 6.75
C SER A 146 0.72 0.64 6.66
N VAL A 147 0.67 1.33 5.53
CA VAL A 147 1.26 2.66 5.35
C VAL A 147 0.21 3.61 4.79
N THR A 148 0.11 4.78 5.40
CA THR A 148 -0.76 5.86 4.93
C THR A 148 0.11 6.99 4.42
N PHE A 149 -0.22 7.50 3.24
CA PHE A 149 0.48 8.61 2.59
C PHE A 149 -0.49 9.39 1.69
N ARG A 150 -0.07 10.55 1.22
CA ARG A 150 -0.90 11.35 0.31
C ARG A 150 -0.18 11.53 -1.02
N LEU A 151 -0.93 11.43 -2.11
CA LEU A 151 -0.46 11.69 -3.46
C LEU A 151 -1.07 12.99 -3.99
N LYS A 152 -0.21 13.87 -4.47
CA LYS A 152 -0.59 15.06 -5.24
C LYS A 152 -0.63 14.71 -6.71
N ASP A 153 -1.68 15.16 -7.40
CA ASP A 153 -1.75 15.04 -8.86
C ASP A 153 -0.94 16.18 -9.49
N LYS A 154 0.00 15.84 -10.36
CA LYS A 154 0.79 16.81 -11.12
C LYS A 154 -0.05 17.55 -12.17
N GLU A 155 -1.16 16.94 -12.58
CA GLU A 155 -2.10 17.49 -13.53
C GLU A 155 -3.49 17.58 -12.88
N VAL A 156 -4.01 18.74 -12.82
CA VAL A 156 -5.34 18.94 -12.22
C VAL A 156 -6.46 18.78 -13.25
#